data_6cb38f0254cd4e629c4399c6bdbc005f
#
_entry.id   6cb38f0254cd4e629c4399c6bdbc005f
#
_cell.length_a   1.000
_cell.length_b   1.000
_cell.length_c   1.000
_cell.angle_alpha   90.00
_cell.angle_beta   90.00
_cell.angle_gamma   90.00
#
_symmetry.space_group_name_H-M   'P 1'
#
loop_
_entity.id
_entity.type
_entity.pdbx_description
1 polymer ?
#
loop_
_entity_poly.entity_id
_entity_poly.type
_entity_poly.pdbx_seq_one_letter_code
_entity_poly.pdbx_strand_id
1 'polypeptide(L)'
;MRAAAAGLVVLLLAVLRFDARDAAAPAWPVTFTDVGREAGLTRPTIYGGLDRKRFIIETNGAGVALVDVDRDGWLDLLVLSGTRLQDGARKDADYAPADAPTSRLYRNRRNGTFEDVTDKAGIRRTGWASAVCAGDYDNDGGIDLYVTYFGRNVLYRNRGDGTFDDVTREAGLASEGVRWGSGCSFVDLDRDGLLDLFVANYLRFDLQTAAEPGAGANCTWKGIPVNCGPKGLPTDTNLLYRNDGKGRFVDVSEQSGVARVTGRYPMTAAAADFTGDGWIDVYVACDSTASILYRNNKDGTFTDIAVESGTAYNEDGNAQAGMGIAAGDYNNDGLLDLVKTHFADDIPALYRNLGKGLFEDAATAAGLNVQNRYVEWGAGLSDFDNDGFADLLYVTGNVYPEIEQLLERYPHRGPRVVFRNANGARFEDVTAVSGAGATTPHSSRGAAFGDIDNDGDTDVVIMNMNEPPSLLRNGYSGGNGWIQVALEGRTSNRSGIGATVIVTAGGVRQARAVLSQSSYYSHDDLRAHFGLGSRSRVDEIEVRWPSGQVQRLENVEGRKVVKIVEEK
;
A
#
# COMPACT_ATOMS: atom_id res chain seq x y z
N MET A 1 -3.49 -51.35 -74.40
CA MET A 1 -3.96 -49.98 -74.66
C MET A 1 -5.11 -49.70 -73.70
N ARG A 2 -4.89 -49.05 -72.66
CA ARG A 2 -5.92 -48.43 -71.76
C ARG A 2 -5.31 -47.16 -71.22
N ALA A 3 -5.85 -46.01 -71.64
CA ALA A 3 -5.50 -44.68 -71.14
C ALA A 3 -6.14 -44.45 -69.78
N ALA A 4 -5.36 -44.03 -68.78
CA ALA A 4 -5.84 -43.57 -67.52
C ALA A 4 -5.91 -42.03 -67.52
N ALA A 5 -7.12 -41.50 -67.35
CA ALA A 5 -7.36 -40.07 -67.19
C ALA A 5 -7.12 -39.68 -65.69
N ALA A 6 -6.18 -38.78 -65.45
CA ALA A 6 -5.97 -38.19 -64.15
C ALA A 6 -6.87 -36.93 -64.04
N GLY A 7 -7.83 -36.97 -63.12
CA GLY A 7 -8.65 -35.82 -62.75
C GLY A 7 -7.94 -34.94 -61.72
N LEU A 8 -7.70 -33.69 -62.10
CA LEU A 8 -7.15 -32.65 -61.21
C LEU A 8 -8.29 -32.03 -60.39
N VAL A 9 -8.35 -32.29 -59.09
CA VAL A 9 -9.26 -31.62 -58.17
C VAL A 9 -8.56 -30.35 -57.67
N VAL A 10 -9.03 -29.19 -58.12
CA VAL A 10 -8.59 -27.88 -57.61
C VAL A 10 -9.45 -27.55 -56.36
N LEU A 11 -8.87 -27.62 -55.17
CA LEU A 11 -9.48 -27.14 -53.94
C LEU A 11 -9.33 -25.61 -53.90
N LEU A 12 -10.40 -24.84 -54.06
CA LEU A 12 -10.44 -23.41 -53.76
C LEU A 12 -10.54 -23.25 -52.23
N LEU A 13 -9.43 -22.90 -51.59
CA LEU A 13 -9.41 -22.38 -50.23
C LEU A 13 -9.86 -20.91 -50.25
N ALA A 14 -11.10 -20.64 -49.88
CA ALA A 14 -11.57 -19.29 -49.57
C ALA A 14 -10.92 -18.84 -48.26
N VAL A 15 -9.87 -18.03 -48.37
CA VAL A 15 -9.30 -17.32 -47.22
C VAL A 15 -10.27 -16.20 -46.83
N LEU A 16 -11.12 -16.46 -45.82
CA LEU A 16 -11.86 -15.42 -45.13
C LEU A 16 -10.83 -14.57 -44.39
N ARG A 17 -10.45 -13.42 -44.95
CA ARG A 17 -9.78 -12.35 -44.20
C ARG A 17 -10.82 -11.77 -43.27
N PHE A 18 -10.75 -12.12 -41.99
CA PHE A 18 -11.30 -11.28 -40.93
C PHE A 18 -10.44 -10.02 -40.89
N ASP A 19 -10.89 -8.94 -41.50
CA ASP A 19 -10.46 -7.60 -41.14
C ASP A 19 -11.02 -7.32 -39.74
N ALA A 20 -10.31 -7.79 -38.69
CA ALA A 20 -10.42 -7.20 -37.40
C ALA A 20 -9.89 -5.76 -37.57
N ARG A 21 -10.78 -4.82 -37.79
CA ARG A 21 -10.48 -3.42 -37.54
C ARG A 21 -10.16 -3.41 -36.05
N ASP A 22 -8.88 -3.26 -35.68
CA ASP A 22 -8.47 -2.84 -34.35
C ASP A 22 -9.25 -1.55 -34.10
N ALA A 23 -10.35 -1.66 -33.37
CA ALA A 23 -10.92 -0.50 -32.71
C ALA A 23 -9.80 -0.03 -31.78
N ALA A 24 -9.20 1.13 -32.07
CA ALA A 24 -8.22 1.73 -31.19
C ALA A 24 -8.79 1.67 -29.77
N ALA A 25 -8.02 1.11 -28.82
CA ALA A 25 -8.43 1.10 -27.44
C ALA A 25 -8.89 2.51 -27.06
N PRO A 26 -10.01 2.67 -26.33
CA PRO A 26 -10.47 3.99 -25.92
C PRO A 26 -9.32 4.75 -25.28
N ALA A 27 -9.16 6.04 -25.64
CA ALA A 27 -8.10 6.87 -25.11
C ALA A 27 -8.21 6.88 -23.58
N TRP A 28 -7.06 6.83 -22.90
CA TRP A 28 -6.99 6.90 -21.43
C TRP A 28 -7.61 8.23 -20.95
N PRO A 29 -8.71 8.20 -20.16
CA PRO A 29 -9.48 9.40 -19.83
C PRO A 29 -9.04 10.10 -18.54
N VAL A 30 -8.01 9.59 -17.87
CA VAL A 30 -7.53 10.06 -16.57
C VAL A 30 -6.34 11.00 -16.75
N THR A 31 -6.37 12.12 -16.02
CA THR A 31 -5.26 13.08 -15.94
C THR A 31 -5.00 13.44 -14.48
N PHE A 32 -3.84 13.08 -13.96
CA PHE A 32 -3.43 13.48 -12.63
C PHE A 32 -2.80 14.87 -12.63
N THR A 33 -3.31 15.74 -11.75
CA THR A 33 -2.76 17.08 -11.50
C THR A 33 -2.28 17.14 -10.05
N ASP A 34 -1.02 17.53 -9.83
CA ASP A 34 -0.53 17.76 -8.46
C ASP A 34 -1.02 19.12 -7.97
N VAL A 35 -1.99 19.10 -7.08
CA VAL A 35 -2.59 20.27 -6.44
C VAL A 35 -2.09 20.48 -5.00
N GLY A 36 -1.07 19.74 -4.56
CA GLY A 36 -0.62 19.76 -3.17
C GLY A 36 -0.23 21.16 -2.67
N ARG A 37 0.43 21.97 -3.48
CA ARG A 37 0.80 23.35 -3.11
C ARG A 37 -0.43 24.25 -2.97
N GLU A 38 -1.32 24.20 -3.91
CA GLU A 38 -2.59 24.96 -3.93
C GLU A 38 -3.51 24.52 -2.79
N ALA A 39 -3.47 23.25 -2.46
CA ALA A 39 -4.20 22.67 -1.35
C ALA A 39 -3.61 23.03 0.04
N GLY A 40 -2.44 23.68 0.10
CA GLY A 40 -1.82 24.11 1.35
C GLY A 40 -0.77 23.15 1.90
N LEU A 41 -0.44 22.07 1.20
CA LEU A 41 0.57 21.10 1.60
C LEU A 41 1.99 21.60 1.24
N THR A 42 2.44 22.68 1.89
CA THR A 42 3.67 23.40 1.52
C THR A 42 4.89 23.03 2.37
N ARG A 43 4.71 22.27 3.45
CA ARG A 43 5.81 21.90 4.35
C ARG A 43 6.51 20.65 3.83
N PRO A 44 7.85 20.71 3.62
CA PRO A 44 8.57 19.53 3.16
C PRO A 44 8.59 18.46 4.26
N THR A 45 8.52 17.21 3.83
CA THR A 45 8.87 16.07 4.66
C THR A 45 10.40 15.99 4.71
N ILE A 46 10.96 15.85 5.89
CA ILE A 46 12.43 15.75 6.06
C ILE A 46 12.79 14.27 6.26
N TYR A 47 13.70 13.76 5.42
CA TYR A 47 14.18 12.39 5.58
C TYR A 47 15.62 12.24 5.05
N GLY A 48 16.57 12.25 5.97
CA GLY A 48 18.00 12.12 5.68
C GLY A 48 18.61 13.27 4.86
N GLY A 49 19.84 13.09 4.43
CA GLY A 49 20.58 14.08 3.64
C GLY A 49 19.98 14.36 2.26
N LEU A 50 20.31 15.49 1.66
CA LEU A 50 19.81 15.89 0.33
C LEU A 50 20.61 15.24 -0.79
N ASP A 51 21.93 15.48 -0.78
CA ASP A 51 22.83 15.10 -1.87
C ASP A 51 23.41 13.69 -1.70
N ARG A 52 23.32 13.15 -0.49
CA ARG A 52 23.82 11.82 -0.14
C ARG A 52 23.05 11.24 1.06
N LYS A 53 22.80 9.94 1.01
CA LYS A 53 22.31 9.15 2.15
C LYS A 53 23.49 8.37 2.72
N ARG A 54 23.94 8.73 3.92
CA ARG A 54 25.11 8.13 4.55
C ARG A 54 24.81 6.75 5.12
N PHE A 55 23.62 6.56 5.66
CA PHE A 55 23.19 5.32 6.28
C PHE A 55 21.79 4.89 5.80
N ILE A 56 21.50 3.60 5.90
CA ILE A 56 20.24 3.00 5.46
C ILE A 56 19.01 3.67 6.12
N ILE A 57 19.12 4.16 7.36
CA ILE A 57 18.04 4.86 8.04
C ILE A 57 17.56 6.11 7.30
N GLU A 58 18.39 6.70 6.46
CA GLU A 58 18.07 7.90 5.69
C GLU A 58 17.36 7.60 4.36
N THR A 59 17.16 6.32 4.00
CA THR A 59 16.72 5.92 2.65
C THR A 59 15.25 5.51 2.54
N ASN A 60 14.70 4.91 3.60
CA ASN A 60 13.38 4.26 3.56
C ASN A 60 12.22 5.25 3.41
N GLY A 61 12.35 6.46 3.93
CA GLY A 61 11.24 7.41 3.95
C GLY A 61 10.11 6.95 4.87
N ALA A 62 8.91 7.46 4.64
CA ALA A 62 7.76 7.21 5.48
C ALA A 62 6.45 7.12 4.70
N GLY A 63 5.40 6.68 5.37
CA GLY A 63 4.06 6.57 4.85
C GLY A 63 3.23 7.85 4.97
N VAL A 64 2.01 7.75 4.45
CA VAL A 64 0.92 8.74 4.56
C VAL A 64 -0.37 8.04 4.91
N ALA A 65 -1.35 8.74 5.47
CA ALA A 65 -2.67 8.17 5.74
C ALA A 65 -3.80 9.11 5.32
N LEU A 66 -4.87 8.53 4.79
CA LEU A 66 -6.15 9.15 4.53
C LEU A 66 -7.13 8.70 5.60
N VAL A 67 -7.55 9.61 6.47
CA VAL A 67 -8.39 9.29 7.65
C VAL A 67 -9.36 10.43 7.95
N ASP A 68 -10.64 10.12 8.12
CA ASP A 68 -11.63 11.07 8.66
C ASP A 68 -11.49 11.14 10.18
N VAL A 69 -10.62 12.08 10.67
CA VAL A 69 -10.27 12.13 12.10
C VAL A 69 -11.33 12.81 12.97
N ASP A 70 -12.22 13.61 12.41
CA ASP A 70 -13.27 14.31 13.16
C ASP A 70 -14.70 13.86 12.78
N ARG A 71 -14.83 12.79 12.01
CA ARG A 71 -16.08 12.13 11.61
C ARG A 71 -17.01 13.04 10.81
N ASP A 72 -16.45 13.91 10.00
CA ASP A 72 -17.21 14.87 9.21
C ASP A 72 -17.53 14.38 7.79
N GLY A 73 -17.05 13.17 7.42
CA GLY A 73 -17.26 12.51 6.14
C GLY A 73 -16.26 12.94 5.06
N TRP A 74 -15.21 13.68 5.43
CA TRP A 74 -14.13 14.10 4.53
C TRP A 74 -12.80 13.55 5.04
N LEU A 75 -11.98 13.08 4.11
CA LEU A 75 -10.67 12.52 4.43
C LEU A 75 -9.69 13.64 4.78
N ASP A 76 -9.06 13.51 5.93
CA ASP A 76 -7.91 14.29 6.38
C ASP A 76 -6.62 13.55 6.01
N LEU A 77 -5.48 14.25 6.08
CA LEU A 77 -4.19 13.72 5.67
C LEU A 77 -3.21 13.70 6.83
N LEU A 78 -2.69 12.51 7.17
CA LEU A 78 -1.49 12.41 7.99
C LEU A 78 -0.29 12.12 7.09
N VAL A 79 0.68 13.03 7.08
CA VAL A 79 1.94 12.88 6.34
C VAL A 79 3.07 12.68 7.34
N LEU A 80 3.67 11.49 7.32
CA LEU A 80 4.77 11.16 8.21
C LEU A 80 6.07 11.83 7.74
N SER A 81 6.94 12.14 8.71
CA SER A 81 8.25 12.75 8.46
C SER A 81 9.31 12.08 9.34
N GLY A 82 10.51 12.02 8.82
CA GLY A 82 11.68 11.61 9.57
C GLY A 82 12.43 12.81 10.13
N THR A 83 13.77 12.71 10.12
CA THR A 83 14.70 13.76 10.52
C THR A 83 15.93 13.70 9.62
N ARG A 84 16.99 14.42 9.98
CA ARG A 84 18.26 14.44 9.27
C ARG A 84 19.40 14.25 10.27
N LEU A 85 20.45 13.58 9.85
CA LEU A 85 21.67 13.50 10.64
C LEU A 85 22.43 14.83 10.59
N GLN A 86 23.10 15.17 11.68
CA GLN A 86 24.03 16.29 11.71
C GLN A 86 25.23 15.98 10.80
N ASP A 87 25.68 16.97 10.04
CA ASP A 87 26.82 16.81 9.13
C ASP A 87 28.05 16.26 9.85
N GLY A 88 28.60 15.17 9.31
CA GLY A 88 29.78 14.50 9.87
C GLY A 88 29.56 13.75 11.19
N ALA A 89 28.41 13.88 11.83
CA ALA A 89 28.11 13.22 13.11
C ALA A 89 27.20 12.00 12.94
N ARG A 90 27.17 11.14 13.99
CA ARG A 90 26.30 9.96 14.10
C ARG A 90 25.16 10.25 15.07
N LYS A 91 24.53 11.38 14.94
CA LYS A 91 23.36 11.82 15.72
C LYS A 91 22.46 12.67 14.84
N ASP A 92 21.21 12.80 15.26
CA ASP A 92 20.25 13.68 14.61
C ASP A 92 20.71 15.15 14.67
N ALA A 93 20.36 15.91 13.64
CA ALA A 93 20.61 17.33 13.60
C ALA A 93 19.79 18.05 14.67
N ASP A 94 20.39 19.05 15.29
CA ASP A 94 19.71 19.90 16.28
C ASP A 94 18.85 20.94 15.54
N TYR A 95 17.55 20.98 15.90
CA TYR A 95 16.60 21.95 15.37
C TYR A 95 16.05 22.81 16.51
N ALA A 96 15.79 24.08 16.21
CA ALA A 96 14.93 24.86 17.11
C ALA A 96 13.55 24.20 17.17
N PRO A 97 12.85 24.22 18.33
CA PRO A 97 11.56 23.51 18.48
C PRO A 97 10.51 23.84 17.41
N ALA A 98 10.48 25.09 16.94
CA ALA A 98 9.55 25.51 15.90
C ALA A 98 9.89 24.95 14.49
N ASP A 99 11.16 24.64 14.24
CA ASP A 99 11.68 24.18 12.96
C ASP A 99 11.92 22.66 12.93
N ALA A 100 11.73 21.99 14.05
CA ALA A 100 11.98 20.56 14.15
C ALA A 100 11.09 19.78 13.17
N PRO A 101 11.66 18.85 12.40
CA PRO A 101 10.89 17.99 11.50
C PRO A 101 9.85 17.20 12.31
N THR A 102 8.62 17.23 11.85
CA THR A 102 7.52 16.50 12.48
C THR A 102 6.57 15.97 11.45
N SER A 103 5.95 14.82 11.74
CA SER A 103 4.76 14.37 11.01
C SER A 103 3.66 15.41 11.14
N ARG A 104 2.81 15.53 10.11
CA ARG A 104 1.80 16.59 10.05
C ARG A 104 0.43 16.03 9.76
N LEU A 105 -0.55 16.49 10.56
CA LEU A 105 -1.95 16.26 10.30
C LEU A 105 -2.56 17.50 9.65
N TYR A 106 -3.15 17.29 8.49
CA TYR A 106 -3.83 18.30 7.71
C TYR A 106 -5.32 18.00 7.67
N ARG A 107 -6.13 18.91 8.21
CA ARG A 107 -7.57 18.82 8.19
C ARG A 107 -8.14 19.32 6.87
N ASN A 108 -9.06 18.56 6.27
CA ASN A 108 -9.77 18.92 5.04
C ASN A 108 -10.78 20.05 5.32
N ARG A 109 -10.71 21.13 4.54
CA ARG A 109 -11.64 22.28 4.63
C ARG A 109 -12.86 22.15 3.72
N ARG A 110 -13.05 21.01 3.05
CA ARG A 110 -14.18 20.74 2.14
C ARG A 110 -14.28 21.70 0.95
N ASN A 111 -13.19 22.31 0.58
CA ASN A 111 -13.08 23.27 -0.52
C ASN A 111 -11.82 23.06 -1.37
N GLY A 112 -11.23 21.85 -1.32
CA GLY A 112 -9.99 21.51 -1.99
C GLY A 112 -8.72 22.03 -1.28
N THR A 113 -8.83 22.58 -0.05
CA THR A 113 -7.68 23.03 0.75
C THR A 113 -7.65 22.37 2.12
N PHE A 114 -6.45 22.34 2.71
CA PHE A 114 -6.17 21.72 4.00
C PHE A 114 -5.59 22.70 5.00
N GLU A 115 -5.81 22.45 6.27
CA GLU A 115 -5.25 23.19 7.39
C GLU A 115 -4.31 22.32 8.21
N ASP A 116 -3.07 22.78 8.44
CA ASP A 116 -2.15 22.12 9.37
C ASP A 116 -2.67 22.26 10.81
N VAL A 117 -3.17 21.16 11.35
CA VAL A 117 -3.72 21.07 12.71
C VAL A 117 -2.82 20.28 13.66
N THR A 118 -1.59 19.97 13.29
CA THR A 118 -0.65 19.10 13.99
C THR A 118 -0.53 19.41 15.49
N ASP A 119 -0.34 20.69 15.83
CA ASP A 119 -0.17 21.12 17.23
C ASP A 119 -1.49 21.01 17.99
N LYS A 120 -2.59 21.41 17.37
CA LYS A 120 -3.94 21.34 17.97
C LYS A 120 -4.36 19.88 18.17
N ALA A 121 -4.00 19.01 17.23
CA ALA A 121 -4.32 17.60 17.29
C ALA A 121 -3.50 16.82 18.35
N GLY A 122 -2.42 17.40 18.88
CA GLY A 122 -1.60 16.73 19.90
C GLY A 122 -0.65 15.66 19.38
N ILE A 123 -0.42 15.60 18.07
CA ILE A 123 0.43 14.54 17.46
C ILE A 123 1.84 15.00 17.09
N ARG A 124 2.24 16.21 17.49
CA ARG A 124 3.59 16.73 17.18
C ARG A 124 4.65 15.82 17.79
N ARG A 125 5.45 15.20 16.93
CA ARG A 125 6.57 14.34 17.32
C ARG A 125 7.68 14.39 16.28
N THR A 126 8.91 14.43 16.74
CA THR A 126 10.13 14.32 15.94
C THR A 126 10.68 12.90 15.99
N GLY A 127 11.53 12.54 15.03
CA GLY A 127 12.19 11.23 14.96
C GLY A 127 11.99 10.59 13.58
N TRP A 128 12.54 9.40 13.42
CA TRP A 128 12.47 8.64 12.16
C TRP A 128 11.15 7.85 12.12
N ALA A 129 10.06 8.51 11.72
CA ALA A 129 8.81 7.81 11.49
C ALA A 129 8.91 6.91 10.26
N SER A 130 8.23 5.76 10.29
CA SER A 130 8.18 4.82 9.17
C SER A 130 6.75 4.66 8.65
N ALA A 131 5.92 3.89 9.34
CA ALA A 131 4.59 3.54 8.88
C ALA A 131 3.47 4.08 9.77
N VAL A 132 2.29 4.13 9.20
CA VAL A 132 1.03 4.34 9.91
C VAL A 132 0.05 3.25 9.54
N CYS A 133 -0.66 2.72 10.54
CA CYS A 133 -1.90 1.98 10.37
C CYS A 133 -3.00 2.65 11.18
N ALA A 134 -4.22 2.62 10.66
CA ALA A 134 -5.36 3.25 11.29
C ALA A 134 -6.50 2.24 11.50
N GLY A 135 -7.28 2.44 12.57
CA GLY A 135 -8.42 1.61 12.93
C GLY A 135 -8.97 2.00 14.29
N ASP A 136 -10.23 1.77 14.53
CA ASP A 136 -10.93 2.01 15.80
C ASP A 136 -10.67 0.82 16.73
N TYR A 137 -9.53 0.85 17.49
CA TYR A 137 -9.10 -0.31 18.27
C TYR A 137 -9.89 -0.52 19.55
N ASP A 138 -10.56 0.53 20.07
CA ASP A 138 -11.39 0.45 21.28
C ASP A 138 -12.91 0.51 20.99
N ASN A 139 -13.28 0.48 19.70
CA ASN A 139 -14.65 0.49 19.20
C ASN A 139 -15.50 1.69 19.68
N ASP A 140 -14.87 2.86 19.96
CA ASP A 140 -15.57 4.08 20.35
C ASP A 140 -16.08 4.91 19.18
N GLY A 141 -15.73 4.52 17.96
CA GLY A 141 -16.09 5.11 16.68
C GLY A 141 -15.08 6.15 16.18
N GLY A 142 -14.02 6.46 16.91
CA GLY A 142 -12.88 7.28 16.44
C GLY A 142 -11.85 6.40 15.75
N ILE A 143 -11.31 6.86 14.64
CA ILE A 143 -10.19 6.14 14.02
C ILE A 143 -8.91 6.52 14.74
N ASP A 144 -8.27 5.54 15.35
CA ASP A 144 -7.00 5.67 16.04
C ASP A 144 -5.82 5.46 15.10
N LEU A 145 -4.64 5.92 15.49
CA LEU A 145 -3.44 5.86 14.67
C LEU A 145 -2.32 5.15 15.43
N TYR A 146 -1.75 4.12 14.83
CA TYR A 146 -0.50 3.57 15.30
C TYR A 146 0.63 3.94 14.35
N VAL A 147 1.65 4.62 14.85
CA VAL A 147 2.78 5.11 14.05
C VAL A 147 4.06 4.42 14.51
N THR A 148 4.76 3.79 13.57
CA THR A 148 6.03 3.13 13.82
C THR A 148 7.20 4.09 13.64
N TYR A 149 8.27 3.85 14.40
CA TYR A 149 9.49 4.66 14.38
C TYR A 149 10.73 3.77 14.47
N PHE A 150 11.86 4.32 14.06
CA PHE A 150 13.12 3.86 14.61
C PHE A 150 13.21 4.38 16.06
N GLY A 151 13.08 3.46 17.01
CA GLY A 151 12.95 3.75 18.44
C GLY A 151 11.59 3.32 18.99
N ARG A 152 10.87 4.24 19.62
CA ARG A 152 9.58 3.93 20.26
C ARG A 152 8.41 4.26 19.32
N ASN A 153 7.60 3.26 18.99
CA ASN A 153 6.33 3.43 18.30
C ASN A 153 5.31 4.15 19.19
N VAL A 154 4.22 4.68 18.59
CA VAL A 154 3.19 5.43 19.31
C VAL A 154 1.80 4.97 18.88
N LEU A 155 0.94 4.74 19.88
CA LEU A 155 -0.51 4.62 19.70
C LEU A 155 -1.16 5.94 20.09
N TYR A 156 -1.78 6.60 19.13
CA TYR A 156 -2.58 7.80 19.31
C TYR A 156 -4.06 7.42 19.33
N ARG A 157 -4.73 7.59 20.47
CA ARG A 157 -6.17 7.40 20.60
C ARG A 157 -6.88 8.68 20.22
N ASN A 158 -7.84 8.57 19.29
CA ASN A 158 -8.68 9.67 18.83
C ASN A 158 -9.76 10.00 19.87
N ARG A 159 -9.92 11.27 20.23
CA ARG A 159 -10.99 11.76 21.12
C ARG A 159 -12.33 11.99 20.39
N GLY A 160 -12.38 11.75 19.08
CA GLY A 160 -13.57 11.95 18.25
C GLY A 160 -13.81 13.39 17.80
N ASP A 161 -12.88 14.30 18.07
CA ASP A 161 -12.92 15.71 17.69
C ASP A 161 -11.69 16.14 16.87
N GLY A 162 -10.93 15.17 16.36
CA GLY A 162 -9.68 15.40 15.62
C GLY A 162 -8.49 15.70 16.51
N THR A 163 -8.58 15.47 17.85
CA THR A 163 -7.47 15.53 18.78
C THR A 163 -7.13 14.14 19.32
N PHE A 164 -5.88 13.93 19.70
CA PHE A 164 -5.34 12.62 20.06
C PHE A 164 -4.60 12.63 21.39
N ASP A 165 -4.63 11.48 22.09
CA ASP A 165 -3.80 11.18 23.24
C ASP A 165 -2.75 10.12 22.89
N ASP A 166 -1.47 10.32 23.28
CA ASP A 166 -0.46 9.24 23.28
C ASP A 166 -0.77 8.28 24.44
N VAL A 167 -1.41 7.16 24.11
CA VAL A 167 -1.80 6.12 25.08
C VAL A 167 -0.87 4.90 25.04
N THR A 168 0.28 4.99 24.38
CA THR A 168 1.20 3.87 24.15
C THR A 168 1.56 3.10 25.41
N ARG A 169 1.84 3.81 26.51
CA ARG A 169 2.21 3.20 27.79
C ARG A 169 1.01 2.53 28.46
N GLU A 170 -0.11 3.22 28.50
CA GLU A 170 -1.36 2.75 29.09
C GLU A 170 -1.88 1.52 28.36
N ALA A 171 -1.73 1.52 27.04
CA ALA A 171 -2.10 0.41 26.17
C ALA A 171 -1.13 -0.80 26.24
N GLY A 172 -0.02 -0.70 26.99
CA GLY A 172 0.93 -1.81 27.11
C GLY A 172 1.87 -2.00 25.91
N LEU A 173 1.95 -1.02 25.00
CA LEU A 173 2.76 -1.08 23.77
C LEU A 173 4.14 -0.41 23.92
N ALA A 174 4.50 0.06 25.11
CA ALA A 174 5.81 0.63 25.37
C ALA A 174 6.87 -0.47 25.36
N SER A 175 7.65 -0.55 24.29
CA SER A 175 8.76 -1.49 24.16
C SER A 175 9.98 -1.03 24.96
N GLU A 176 10.74 -1.97 25.49
CA GLU A 176 12.09 -1.72 26.00
C GLU A 176 13.10 -1.78 24.85
N GLY A 177 14.07 -0.87 24.87
CA GLY A 177 15.14 -0.78 23.88
C GLY A 177 14.73 -0.09 22.56
N VAL A 178 15.68 -0.08 21.61
CA VAL A 178 15.50 0.52 20.31
C VAL A 178 15.21 -0.57 19.29
N ARG A 179 14.05 -0.49 18.64
CA ARG A 179 13.69 -1.30 17.48
C ARG A 179 13.45 -0.38 16.28
N TRP A 180 13.47 -0.94 15.11
CA TRP A 180 13.06 -0.22 13.89
C TRP A 180 11.71 -0.76 13.44
N GLY A 181 10.63 -0.19 13.97
CA GLY A 181 9.29 -0.48 13.50
C GLY A 181 9.15 -0.05 12.04
N SER A 182 8.74 -0.98 11.22
CA SER A 182 8.46 -0.79 9.79
C SER A 182 6.95 -0.83 9.55
N GLY A 183 6.39 -1.80 8.84
CA GLY A 183 4.95 -1.93 8.65
C GLY A 183 4.18 -2.23 9.95
N CYS A 184 2.88 -1.93 9.94
CA CYS A 184 1.95 -2.33 10.99
C CYS A 184 0.59 -2.65 10.37
N SER A 185 -0.27 -3.35 11.09
CA SER A 185 -1.66 -3.53 10.69
C SER A 185 -2.53 -3.78 11.91
N PHE A 186 -3.61 -3.02 12.06
CA PHE A 186 -4.70 -3.41 12.91
C PHE A 186 -5.51 -4.50 12.22
N VAL A 187 -5.89 -5.54 12.96
CA VAL A 187 -6.56 -6.71 12.39
C VAL A 187 -7.24 -7.51 13.49
N ASP A 188 -8.43 -8.02 13.24
CA ASP A 188 -9.13 -8.94 14.15
C ASP A 188 -8.71 -10.37 13.79
N LEU A 189 -7.78 -10.96 14.56
CA LEU A 189 -7.15 -12.23 14.24
C LEU A 189 -7.86 -13.44 14.83
N ASP A 190 -8.65 -13.25 15.88
CA ASP A 190 -9.36 -14.35 16.56
C ASP A 190 -10.90 -14.22 16.49
N ARG A 191 -11.41 -13.25 15.73
CA ARG A 191 -12.83 -12.97 15.48
C ARG A 191 -13.61 -12.58 16.73
N ASP A 192 -12.96 -11.93 17.68
CA ASP A 192 -13.63 -11.45 18.87
C ASP A 192 -14.24 -10.04 18.72
N GLY A 193 -14.06 -9.42 17.55
CA GLY A 193 -14.59 -8.10 17.21
C GLY A 193 -13.71 -6.95 17.68
N LEU A 194 -12.50 -7.24 18.19
CA LEU A 194 -11.51 -6.27 18.59
C LEU A 194 -10.35 -6.24 17.60
N LEU A 195 -9.77 -5.09 17.37
CA LEU A 195 -8.58 -4.99 16.52
C LEU A 195 -7.33 -5.31 17.35
N ASP A 196 -6.67 -6.40 17.00
CA ASP A 196 -5.30 -6.73 17.41
C ASP A 196 -4.30 -5.87 16.63
N LEU A 197 -3.02 -5.95 16.96
CA LEU A 197 -1.98 -5.17 16.30
C LEU A 197 -0.79 -6.04 15.89
N PHE A 198 -0.58 -6.14 14.57
CA PHE A 198 0.65 -6.68 13.99
C PHE A 198 1.66 -5.57 13.76
N VAL A 199 2.96 -5.80 14.10
CA VAL A 199 4.05 -4.85 13.87
C VAL A 199 5.24 -5.57 13.23
N ALA A 200 5.60 -5.15 12.04
CA ALA A 200 6.83 -5.56 11.39
C ALA A 200 8.02 -4.77 11.95
N ASN A 201 9.18 -5.42 12.11
CA ASN A 201 10.42 -4.77 12.49
C ASN A 201 11.50 -5.06 11.44
N TYR A 202 12.07 -3.99 10.86
CA TYR A 202 12.94 -4.09 9.70
C TYR A 202 14.25 -4.82 10.02
N LEU A 203 15.07 -4.22 10.85
CA LEU A 203 16.37 -4.76 11.26
C LEU A 203 16.85 -4.09 12.55
N ARG A 204 17.85 -4.70 13.20
CA ARG A 204 18.53 -4.08 14.33
C ARG A 204 19.63 -3.17 13.81
N PHE A 205 19.43 -1.88 14.00
CA PHE A 205 20.35 -0.84 13.52
C PHE A 205 20.95 -0.05 14.69
N ASP A 206 22.26 0.08 14.66
CA ASP A 206 22.97 0.97 15.57
C ASP A 206 23.76 2.01 14.77
N LEU A 207 23.32 3.23 14.83
CA LEU A 207 23.94 4.35 14.11
C LEU A 207 25.41 4.56 14.51
N GLN A 208 25.80 4.20 15.74
CA GLN A 208 27.16 4.41 16.22
C GLN A 208 28.17 3.45 15.57
N THR A 209 27.73 2.24 15.24
CA THR A 209 28.57 1.18 14.68
C THR A 209 28.32 0.94 13.19
N ALA A 210 27.33 1.60 12.58
CA ALA A 210 27.00 1.46 11.17
C ALA A 210 28.20 1.75 10.26
N ALA A 211 28.42 0.91 9.25
CA ALA A 211 29.53 1.06 8.31
C ALA A 211 29.32 2.28 7.40
N GLU A 212 30.42 2.96 7.09
CA GLU A 212 30.43 4.08 6.15
C GLU A 212 30.18 3.61 4.71
N PRO A 213 29.65 4.47 3.83
CA PRO A 213 29.50 4.17 2.41
C PRO A 213 30.79 3.64 1.78
N GLY A 214 30.68 2.51 1.07
CA GLY A 214 31.82 1.84 0.44
C GLY A 214 32.69 1.01 1.38
N ALA A 215 32.41 0.94 2.69
CA ALA A 215 33.28 0.27 3.66
C ALA A 215 33.10 -1.26 3.74
N GLY A 216 32.17 -1.85 2.99
CA GLY A 216 31.89 -3.30 3.02
C GLY A 216 31.28 -3.81 1.73
N ALA A 217 31.12 -5.13 1.63
CA ALA A 217 30.60 -5.79 0.43
C ALA A 217 29.18 -5.33 0.03
N ASN A 218 28.32 -5.01 1.01
CA ASN A 218 26.95 -4.56 0.78
C ASN A 218 26.83 -3.01 0.78
N CYS A 219 27.95 -2.30 0.66
CA CYS A 219 28.03 -0.83 0.68
C CYS A 219 28.43 -0.27 -0.68
N THR A 220 28.26 -1.05 -1.74
CA THR A 220 28.48 -0.64 -3.13
C THR A 220 27.30 -1.07 -4.00
N TRP A 221 26.92 -0.21 -4.94
CA TRP A 221 25.93 -0.55 -5.96
C TRP A 221 26.49 -0.22 -7.34
N LYS A 222 26.48 -1.21 -8.26
CA LYS A 222 27.08 -1.11 -9.60
C LYS A 222 28.53 -0.55 -9.59
N GLY A 223 29.31 -0.95 -8.56
CA GLY A 223 30.69 -0.50 -8.38
C GLY A 223 30.87 0.88 -7.74
N ILE A 224 29.80 1.57 -7.40
CA ILE A 224 29.81 2.91 -6.77
C ILE A 224 29.65 2.76 -5.26
N PRO A 225 30.51 3.42 -4.44
CA PRO A 225 30.34 3.45 -3.00
C PRO A 225 29.05 4.16 -2.59
N VAL A 226 28.15 3.43 -1.89
CA VAL A 226 26.87 3.92 -1.38
C VAL A 226 26.69 3.49 0.08
N ASN A 227 25.62 3.95 0.75
CA ASN A 227 25.28 3.39 2.06
C ASN A 227 25.04 1.89 1.97
N CYS A 228 25.28 1.17 3.08
CA CYS A 228 25.14 -0.26 3.11
C CYS A 228 23.65 -0.65 3.09
N GLY A 229 23.29 -1.63 2.25
CA GLY A 229 21.96 -2.22 2.22
C GLY A 229 21.70 -3.12 3.44
N PRO A 230 20.52 -3.76 3.54
CA PRO A 230 20.16 -4.54 4.72
C PRO A 230 20.97 -5.83 4.86
N LYS A 231 21.40 -6.43 3.74
CA LYS A 231 22.15 -7.70 3.74
C LYS A 231 23.39 -7.60 4.62
N GLY A 232 23.49 -8.54 5.59
CA GLY A 232 24.60 -8.59 6.54
C GLY A 232 24.34 -7.79 7.83
N LEU A 233 23.26 -6.99 7.92
CA LEU A 233 22.83 -6.41 9.17
C LEU A 233 21.98 -7.41 9.97
N PRO A 234 21.98 -7.35 11.32
CA PRO A 234 21.16 -8.24 12.14
C PRO A 234 19.67 -8.02 11.88
N THR A 235 18.94 -9.11 11.65
CA THR A 235 17.48 -9.07 11.49
C THR A 235 16.77 -8.88 12.83
N ASP A 236 15.53 -8.39 12.80
CA ASP A 236 14.65 -8.37 13.96
C ASP A 236 13.42 -9.25 13.71
N THR A 237 12.58 -9.44 14.73
CA THR A 237 11.36 -10.27 14.65
C THR A 237 10.11 -9.41 14.60
N ASN A 238 9.10 -9.89 13.91
CA ASN A 238 7.77 -9.28 13.93
C ASN A 238 7.10 -9.49 15.29
N LEU A 239 6.18 -8.60 15.62
CA LEU A 239 5.41 -8.63 16.87
C LEU A 239 3.93 -8.76 16.57
N LEU A 240 3.24 -9.45 17.46
CA LEU A 240 1.79 -9.56 17.47
C LEU A 240 1.28 -9.26 18.88
N TYR A 241 0.37 -8.31 18.97
CA TYR A 241 -0.26 -7.91 20.21
C TYR A 241 -1.76 -8.17 20.13
N ARG A 242 -2.28 -8.93 21.09
CA ARG A 242 -3.71 -9.17 21.23
C ARG A 242 -4.37 -8.08 22.06
N ASN A 243 -5.48 -7.57 21.59
CA ASN A 243 -6.33 -6.63 22.31
C ASN A 243 -7.11 -7.35 23.45
N ASP A 244 -7.10 -6.82 24.66
CA ASP A 244 -7.79 -7.43 25.81
C ASP A 244 -9.24 -6.90 26.01
N GLY A 245 -9.72 -6.06 25.11
CA GLY A 245 -11.04 -5.43 25.17
C GLY A 245 -11.19 -4.36 26.27
N LYS A 246 -10.08 -3.96 26.90
CA LYS A 246 -10.04 -2.93 27.95
C LYS A 246 -9.09 -1.80 27.60
N GLY A 247 -8.81 -1.62 26.32
CA GLY A 247 -7.89 -0.62 25.80
C GLY A 247 -6.41 -0.99 25.98
N ARG A 248 -6.09 -2.29 26.20
CA ARG A 248 -4.71 -2.75 26.38
C ARG A 248 -4.40 -3.89 25.43
N PHE A 249 -3.12 -3.98 25.09
CA PHE A 249 -2.56 -5.01 24.25
C PHE A 249 -1.63 -5.93 25.06
N VAL A 250 -1.68 -7.22 24.75
CA VAL A 250 -0.83 -8.26 25.34
C VAL A 250 0.06 -8.84 24.24
N ASP A 251 1.37 -8.85 24.46
CA ASP A 251 2.33 -9.44 23.51
C ASP A 251 2.13 -10.96 23.45
N VAL A 252 1.74 -11.45 22.27
CA VAL A 252 1.54 -12.87 21.96
C VAL A 252 2.49 -13.36 20.86
N SER A 253 3.52 -12.60 20.54
CA SER A 253 4.42 -12.82 19.39
C SER A 253 5.05 -14.22 19.37
N GLU A 254 5.55 -14.69 20.53
CA GLU A 254 6.15 -16.01 20.67
C GLU A 254 5.11 -17.14 20.66
N GLN A 255 3.96 -16.91 21.33
CA GLN A 255 2.89 -17.91 21.43
C GLN A 255 2.24 -18.14 20.09
N SER A 256 1.98 -17.07 19.35
CA SER A 256 1.38 -17.11 18.01
C SER A 256 2.30 -17.70 16.94
N GLY A 257 3.60 -17.80 17.21
CA GLY A 257 4.60 -18.24 16.22
C GLY A 257 5.12 -17.13 15.30
N VAL A 258 4.55 -15.92 15.36
CA VAL A 258 4.96 -14.78 14.51
C VAL A 258 6.43 -14.42 14.73
N ALA A 259 6.91 -14.38 15.98
CA ALA A 259 8.30 -14.09 16.32
C ALA A 259 9.29 -15.21 15.97
N ARG A 260 8.82 -16.40 15.61
CA ARG A 260 9.69 -17.54 15.24
C ARG A 260 10.23 -17.44 13.82
N VAL A 261 9.61 -16.63 12.95
CA VAL A 261 10.11 -16.37 11.61
C VAL A 261 11.25 -15.35 11.69
N THR A 262 12.46 -15.79 11.43
CA THR A 262 13.69 -15.00 11.57
C THR A 262 14.46 -14.93 10.25
N GLY A 263 15.53 -14.13 10.20
CA GLY A 263 16.36 -13.99 8.99
C GLY A 263 15.68 -13.24 7.85
N ARG A 264 14.73 -12.36 8.17
CA ARG A 264 14.00 -11.53 7.21
C ARG A 264 14.22 -10.04 7.52
N TYR A 265 14.00 -9.22 6.50
CA TYR A 265 13.97 -7.75 6.62
C TYR A 265 12.56 -7.23 6.30
N PRO A 266 11.60 -7.38 7.23
CA PRO A 266 10.20 -7.02 7.00
C PRO A 266 10.01 -5.53 6.76
N MET A 267 9.17 -5.20 5.78
CA MET A 267 8.77 -3.83 5.47
C MET A 267 7.26 -3.65 5.66
N THR A 268 6.49 -3.55 4.61
CA THR A 268 5.03 -3.35 4.67
C THR A 268 4.31 -4.64 5.04
N ALA A 269 3.21 -4.53 5.78
CA ALA A 269 2.34 -5.65 6.14
C ALA A 269 0.90 -5.36 5.73
N ALA A 270 0.28 -6.28 4.99
CA ALA A 270 -1.13 -6.24 4.62
C ALA A 270 -1.87 -7.44 5.22
N ALA A 271 -3.07 -7.19 5.80
CA ALA A 271 -3.84 -8.22 6.47
C ALA A 271 -5.22 -8.38 5.82
N ALA A 272 -5.48 -9.55 5.23
CA ALA A 272 -6.75 -9.93 4.59
C ALA A 272 -6.85 -11.45 4.50
N ASP A 273 -8.02 -11.96 4.11
CA ASP A 273 -8.20 -13.39 3.80
C ASP A 273 -7.58 -13.75 2.44
N PHE A 274 -6.27 -13.97 2.42
CA PHE A 274 -5.52 -14.32 1.21
C PHE A 274 -5.65 -15.80 0.84
N THR A 275 -5.97 -16.65 1.80
CA THR A 275 -6.16 -18.08 1.56
C THR A 275 -7.57 -18.45 1.15
N GLY A 276 -8.54 -17.56 1.29
CA GLY A 276 -9.95 -17.76 0.96
C GLY A 276 -10.68 -18.68 1.92
N ASP A 277 -10.17 -18.82 3.16
CA ASP A 277 -10.74 -19.72 4.17
C ASP A 277 -11.62 -19.00 5.21
N GLY A 278 -11.79 -17.69 5.02
CA GLY A 278 -12.59 -16.79 5.84
C GLY A 278 -11.85 -16.22 7.05
N TRP A 279 -10.59 -16.57 7.31
CA TRP A 279 -9.77 -16.04 8.38
C TRP A 279 -8.70 -15.10 7.85
N ILE A 280 -8.36 -14.10 8.65
CA ILE A 280 -7.41 -13.08 8.21
C ILE A 280 -5.97 -13.60 8.32
N ASP A 281 -5.26 -13.55 7.21
CA ASP A 281 -3.85 -13.83 7.07
C ASP A 281 -3.05 -12.52 7.06
N VAL A 282 -1.72 -12.58 7.22
CA VAL A 282 -0.85 -11.40 7.12
C VAL A 282 0.26 -11.65 6.11
N TYR A 283 0.26 -10.89 5.02
CA TYR A 283 1.36 -10.86 4.06
C TYR A 283 2.34 -9.76 4.40
N VAL A 284 3.64 -10.08 4.42
CA VAL A 284 4.71 -9.12 4.74
C VAL A 284 5.73 -9.10 3.61
N ALA A 285 5.85 -7.96 2.93
CA ALA A 285 6.93 -7.72 1.98
C ALA A 285 8.25 -7.59 2.73
N CYS A 286 9.28 -8.30 2.26
CA CYS A 286 10.60 -8.28 2.88
C CYS A 286 11.65 -7.76 1.90
N ASP A 287 12.51 -6.85 2.38
CA ASP A 287 13.62 -6.31 1.60
C ASP A 287 14.74 -7.36 1.46
N SER A 288 15.12 -7.67 0.24
CA SER A 288 16.27 -8.52 -0.10
C SER A 288 16.26 -9.94 0.51
N THR A 289 15.13 -10.38 1.05
CA THR A 289 14.88 -11.72 1.61
C THR A 289 13.53 -12.24 1.16
N ALA A 290 13.25 -13.53 1.36
CA ALA A 290 11.94 -14.11 1.09
C ALA A 290 10.84 -13.35 1.84
N SER A 291 9.72 -13.02 1.18
CA SER A 291 8.53 -12.47 1.82
C SER A 291 7.88 -13.50 2.74
N ILE A 292 6.95 -13.07 3.58
CA ILE A 292 6.27 -13.92 4.56
C ILE A 292 4.76 -13.89 4.27
N LEU A 293 4.11 -15.04 4.33
CA LEU A 293 2.66 -15.14 4.38
C LEU A 293 2.26 -15.95 5.61
N TYR A 294 1.90 -15.25 6.67
CA TYR A 294 1.38 -15.85 7.89
C TYR A 294 -0.07 -16.28 7.67
N ARG A 295 -0.29 -17.57 7.43
CA ARG A 295 -1.63 -18.15 7.42
C ARG A 295 -2.13 -18.31 8.85
N ASN A 296 -3.35 -17.85 9.10
CA ASN A 296 -4.03 -18.05 10.39
C ASN A 296 -4.45 -19.52 10.57
N ASN A 297 -4.00 -20.15 11.64
CA ASN A 297 -4.34 -21.56 11.95
C ASN A 297 -5.67 -21.69 12.71
N LYS A 298 -6.39 -20.58 12.98
CA LYS A 298 -7.72 -20.55 13.66
C LYS A 298 -7.68 -20.91 15.15
N ASP A 299 -6.50 -20.94 15.74
CA ASP A 299 -6.26 -21.27 17.15
C ASP A 299 -5.38 -20.22 17.86
N GLY A 300 -5.24 -19.05 17.27
CA GLY A 300 -4.38 -17.96 17.75
C GLY A 300 -2.91 -18.12 17.35
N THR A 301 -2.59 -19.11 16.51
CA THR A 301 -1.24 -19.32 15.97
C THR A 301 -1.18 -19.11 14.46
N PHE A 302 0.03 -18.89 13.94
CA PHE A 302 0.29 -18.62 12.52
C PHE A 302 1.40 -19.52 11.98
N THR A 303 1.29 -19.86 10.71
CA THR A 303 2.32 -20.61 9.95
C THR A 303 2.73 -19.78 8.75
N ASP A 304 4.04 -19.54 8.57
CA ASP A 304 4.58 -18.97 7.34
C ASP A 304 4.46 -19.98 6.20
N ILE A 305 3.62 -19.66 5.22
CA ILE A 305 3.38 -20.50 4.04
C ILE A 305 3.86 -19.83 2.74
N ALA A 306 4.66 -18.77 2.82
CA ALA A 306 5.02 -17.99 1.63
C ALA A 306 5.72 -18.82 0.55
N VAL A 307 6.54 -19.80 0.94
CA VAL A 307 7.22 -20.70 -0.02
C VAL A 307 6.20 -21.63 -0.68
N GLU A 308 5.35 -22.27 0.11
CA GLU A 308 4.33 -23.20 -0.37
C GLU A 308 3.26 -22.51 -1.20
N SER A 309 2.94 -21.27 -0.85
CA SER A 309 1.94 -20.46 -1.56
C SER A 309 2.45 -19.87 -2.87
N GLY A 310 3.77 -19.81 -3.10
CA GLY A 310 4.38 -19.16 -4.26
C GLY A 310 4.60 -17.64 -4.11
N THR A 311 4.44 -17.06 -2.91
CA THR A 311 4.56 -15.59 -2.68
C THR A 311 5.89 -15.16 -2.06
N ALA A 312 6.79 -16.11 -1.75
CA ALA A 312 8.08 -15.83 -1.13
C ALA A 312 9.09 -15.18 -2.09
N TYR A 313 9.05 -15.57 -3.36
CA TYR A 313 10.04 -15.28 -4.39
C TYR A 313 9.35 -14.85 -5.69
N ASN A 314 10.13 -14.32 -6.64
CA ASN A 314 9.66 -14.08 -8.01
C ASN A 314 9.60 -15.38 -8.84
N GLU A 315 9.17 -15.28 -10.10
CA GLU A 315 9.04 -16.43 -11.04
C GLU A 315 10.36 -17.19 -11.26
N ASP A 316 11.52 -16.54 -11.09
CA ASP A 316 12.86 -17.14 -11.20
C ASP A 316 13.35 -17.77 -9.88
N GLY A 317 12.57 -17.72 -8.81
CA GLY A 317 12.94 -18.23 -7.48
C GLY A 317 13.90 -17.33 -6.71
N ASN A 318 14.02 -16.04 -7.07
CA ASN A 318 14.89 -15.08 -6.41
C ASN A 318 14.14 -14.28 -5.34
N ALA A 319 14.83 -14.05 -4.21
CA ALA A 319 14.39 -13.07 -3.23
C ALA A 319 14.57 -11.66 -3.78
N GLN A 320 13.52 -10.89 -3.74
CA GLN A 320 13.50 -9.52 -4.24
C GLN A 320 13.56 -8.51 -3.08
N ALA A 321 13.85 -7.24 -3.37
CA ALA A 321 13.78 -6.16 -2.38
C ALA A 321 12.33 -5.66 -2.27
N GLY A 322 11.48 -6.44 -1.59
CA GLY A 322 10.06 -6.11 -1.45
C GLY A 322 9.83 -4.92 -0.53
N MET A 323 9.05 -3.93 -1.00
CA MET A 323 8.79 -2.69 -0.29
C MET A 323 7.29 -2.43 -0.08
N GLY A 324 6.59 -1.93 -1.08
CA GLY A 324 5.14 -1.68 -1.02
C GLY A 324 4.31 -2.89 -1.40
N ILE A 325 3.05 -2.89 -0.94
CA ILE A 325 2.06 -3.93 -1.23
C ILE A 325 0.77 -3.24 -1.67
N ALA A 326 0.20 -3.68 -2.81
CA ALA A 326 -1.20 -3.42 -3.12
C ALA A 326 -1.95 -4.75 -3.15
N ALA A 327 -3.12 -4.80 -2.51
CA ALA A 327 -3.97 -5.98 -2.50
C ALA A 327 -5.34 -5.66 -3.11
N GLY A 328 -5.79 -6.45 -4.07
CA GLY A 328 -7.06 -6.27 -4.76
C GLY A 328 -7.27 -7.30 -5.86
N ASP A 329 -8.48 -7.41 -6.34
CA ASP A 329 -8.86 -8.30 -7.43
C ASP A 329 -8.64 -7.54 -8.75
N TYR A 330 -7.51 -7.81 -9.45
CA TYR A 330 -7.21 -7.10 -10.70
C TYR A 330 -7.89 -7.72 -11.91
N ASN A 331 -8.22 -9.02 -11.84
CA ASN A 331 -8.75 -9.80 -12.96
C ASN A 331 -10.25 -10.10 -12.85
N ASN A 332 -10.89 -9.60 -11.78
CA ASN A 332 -12.33 -9.77 -11.49
C ASN A 332 -12.77 -11.24 -11.35
N ASP A 333 -11.89 -12.09 -10.79
CA ASP A 333 -12.21 -13.49 -10.48
C ASP A 333 -12.79 -13.68 -9.05
N GLY A 334 -12.79 -12.60 -8.25
CA GLY A 334 -13.32 -12.55 -6.91
C GLY A 334 -12.35 -13.00 -5.82
N LEU A 335 -11.06 -13.15 -6.14
CA LEU A 335 -9.97 -13.43 -5.23
C LEU A 335 -9.07 -12.20 -5.07
N LEU A 336 -8.41 -12.09 -3.94
CA LEU A 336 -7.47 -10.98 -3.69
C LEU A 336 -6.09 -11.33 -4.22
N ASP A 337 -5.62 -10.58 -5.20
CA ASP A 337 -4.28 -10.64 -5.73
C ASP A 337 -3.35 -9.69 -4.98
N LEU A 338 -2.03 -9.84 -5.18
CA LEU A 338 -1.01 -9.03 -4.52
C LEU A 338 -0.05 -8.44 -5.54
N VAL A 339 0.16 -7.13 -5.50
CA VAL A 339 1.31 -6.47 -6.14
C VAL A 339 2.35 -6.15 -5.07
N LYS A 340 3.63 -6.40 -5.38
CA LYS A 340 4.76 -6.09 -4.52
C LYS A 340 5.80 -5.32 -5.33
N THR A 341 6.16 -4.11 -4.87
CA THR A 341 7.15 -3.24 -5.52
C THR A 341 8.58 -3.60 -5.16
N HIS A 342 9.54 -3.20 -6.01
CA HIS A 342 10.92 -3.66 -5.95
C HIS A 342 11.98 -2.59 -6.22
N PHE A 343 13.23 -3.04 -6.14
CA PHE A 343 14.43 -2.26 -6.45
C PHE A 343 14.68 -2.20 -7.96
N ALA A 344 15.54 -1.26 -8.40
CA ALA A 344 15.94 -1.12 -9.79
C ALA A 344 16.57 -2.42 -10.36
N ASP A 345 16.38 -2.66 -11.65
CA ASP A 345 16.70 -3.86 -12.43
C ASP A 345 15.85 -5.10 -12.06
N ASP A 346 14.78 -4.90 -11.31
CA ASP A 346 13.74 -5.88 -11.05
C ASP A 346 12.39 -5.35 -11.57
N ILE A 347 11.34 -6.15 -11.50
CA ILE A 347 9.98 -5.77 -11.89
C ILE A 347 9.03 -5.99 -10.72
N PRO A 348 7.93 -5.23 -10.61
CA PRO A 348 6.94 -5.49 -9.56
C PRO A 348 6.42 -6.92 -9.71
N ALA A 349 6.34 -7.67 -8.61
CA ALA A 349 5.66 -8.96 -8.63
C ALA A 349 4.15 -8.74 -8.66
N LEU A 350 3.44 -9.54 -9.45
CA LEU A 350 1.99 -9.65 -9.45
C LEU A 350 1.63 -11.09 -9.12
N TYR A 351 1.35 -11.35 -7.85
CA TYR A 351 0.92 -12.66 -7.41
C TYR A 351 -0.58 -12.82 -7.63
N ARG A 352 -0.95 -13.50 -8.73
CA ARG A 352 -2.32 -13.87 -9.02
C ARG A 352 -2.77 -14.98 -8.08
N ASN A 353 -3.86 -14.77 -7.38
CA ASN A 353 -4.44 -15.74 -6.46
C ASN A 353 -5.18 -16.83 -7.24
N LEU A 354 -4.79 -18.09 -7.03
CA LEU A 354 -5.40 -19.26 -7.66
C LEU A 354 -6.42 -19.94 -6.74
N GLY A 355 -6.68 -19.34 -5.58
CA GLY A 355 -7.51 -19.91 -4.51
C GLY A 355 -6.75 -20.92 -3.63
N LYS A 356 -7.31 -21.18 -2.45
CA LYS A 356 -6.76 -22.12 -1.46
C LYS A 356 -5.34 -21.78 -1.00
N GLY A 357 -5.00 -20.49 -0.98
CA GLY A 357 -3.69 -20.00 -0.56
C GLY A 357 -2.55 -20.26 -1.55
N LEU A 358 -2.85 -20.52 -2.82
CA LEU A 358 -1.87 -20.69 -3.89
C LEU A 358 -1.86 -19.46 -4.80
N PHE A 359 -0.67 -19.06 -5.20
CA PHE A 359 -0.45 -17.90 -6.07
C PHE A 359 0.56 -18.24 -7.18
N GLU A 360 0.48 -17.53 -8.28
CA GLU A 360 1.51 -17.51 -9.31
C GLU A 360 1.98 -16.09 -9.60
N ASP A 361 3.25 -15.90 -9.87
CA ASP A 361 3.76 -14.60 -10.33
C ASP A 361 3.38 -14.40 -11.80
N ALA A 362 2.43 -13.51 -12.04
CA ALA A 362 1.89 -13.20 -13.37
C ALA A 362 2.46 -11.89 -13.96
N ALA A 363 3.44 -11.26 -13.32
CA ALA A 363 3.91 -9.91 -13.67
C ALA A 363 4.34 -9.78 -15.14
N THR A 364 5.18 -10.70 -15.61
CA THR A 364 5.64 -10.71 -17.01
C THR A 364 4.48 -10.95 -17.98
N ALA A 365 3.62 -11.92 -17.70
CA ALA A 365 2.46 -12.23 -18.54
C ALA A 365 1.45 -11.08 -18.59
N ALA A 366 1.29 -10.37 -17.48
CA ALA A 366 0.42 -9.19 -17.38
C ALA A 366 1.03 -7.90 -17.92
N GLY A 367 2.29 -7.90 -18.40
CA GLY A 367 2.91 -6.74 -19.06
C GLY A 367 3.57 -5.71 -18.13
N LEU A 368 3.87 -6.07 -16.87
CA LEU A 368 4.52 -5.18 -15.91
C LEU A 368 6.05 -5.08 -16.06
N ASN A 369 6.65 -5.75 -17.04
CA ASN A 369 8.09 -5.85 -17.23
C ASN A 369 8.73 -4.68 -18.00
N VAL A 370 8.14 -3.49 -17.98
CA VAL A 370 8.56 -2.38 -18.86
C VAL A 370 9.32 -1.25 -18.14
N GLN A 371 9.19 -1.06 -16.84
CA GLN A 371 9.74 0.08 -16.09
C GLN A 371 10.80 -0.32 -15.03
N ASN A 372 11.64 -1.31 -15.32
CA ASN A 372 12.58 -1.89 -14.37
C ASN A 372 13.79 -1.01 -13.97
N ARG A 373 13.88 0.22 -14.46
CA ARG A 373 14.98 1.16 -14.13
C ARG A 373 14.78 1.93 -12.83
N TYR A 374 13.56 1.96 -12.32
CA TYR A 374 13.21 2.71 -11.13
C TYR A 374 13.29 1.85 -9.86
N VAL A 375 13.53 2.51 -8.74
CA VAL A 375 13.24 1.92 -7.42
C VAL A 375 11.81 2.30 -7.09
N GLU A 376 11.00 1.30 -6.84
CA GLU A 376 9.55 1.41 -6.67
C GLU A 376 9.19 1.33 -5.18
N TRP A 377 8.14 2.04 -4.75
CA TRP A 377 7.75 2.11 -3.36
C TRP A 377 6.25 1.90 -3.17
N GLY A 378 5.52 2.95 -2.80
CA GLY A 378 4.08 2.84 -2.61
C GLY A 378 3.35 2.46 -3.88
N ALA A 379 2.39 1.53 -3.77
CA ALA A 379 1.57 1.08 -4.89
C ALA A 379 0.11 0.94 -4.47
N GLY A 380 -0.81 1.16 -5.41
CA GLY A 380 -2.24 0.94 -5.24
C GLY A 380 -2.88 0.30 -6.46
N LEU A 381 -3.76 -0.65 -6.22
CA LEU A 381 -4.70 -1.19 -7.19
C LEU A 381 -6.03 -0.44 -7.03
N SER A 382 -6.30 0.51 -7.93
CA SER A 382 -7.49 1.36 -7.90
C SER A 382 -8.04 1.56 -9.30
N ASP A 383 -9.35 1.58 -9.45
CA ASP A 383 -10.04 1.80 -10.72
C ASP A 383 -10.13 3.31 -10.98
N PHE A 384 -9.10 3.88 -11.63
CA PHE A 384 -8.98 5.33 -11.83
C PHE A 384 -9.91 5.87 -12.92
N ASP A 385 -10.33 5.04 -13.87
CA ASP A 385 -11.26 5.42 -14.95
C ASP A 385 -12.68 4.84 -14.76
N ASN A 386 -12.94 4.27 -13.59
CA ASN A 386 -14.25 3.73 -13.21
C ASN A 386 -14.81 2.69 -14.20
N ASP A 387 -13.94 1.97 -14.96
CA ASP A 387 -14.37 1.00 -15.96
C ASP A 387 -14.73 -0.38 -15.39
N GLY A 388 -14.39 -0.62 -14.12
CA GLY A 388 -14.66 -1.86 -13.38
C GLY A 388 -13.43 -2.76 -13.23
N PHE A 389 -12.25 -2.34 -13.69
CA PHE A 389 -11.00 -3.07 -13.52
C PHE A 389 -9.98 -2.22 -12.76
N ALA A 390 -9.35 -2.80 -11.75
CA ALA A 390 -8.35 -2.06 -10.97
C ALA A 390 -7.10 -1.82 -11.79
N ASP A 391 -6.76 -0.55 -12.00
CA ASP A 391 -5.50 -0.08 -12.55
C ASP A 391 -4.39 -0.16 -11.50
N LEU A 392 -3.14 0.04 -11.90
CA LEU A 392 -2.00 0.06 -10.99
C LEU A 392 -1.28 1.41 -11.07
N LEU A 393 -1.10 2.06 -9.92
CA LEU A 393 -0.17 3.17 -9.79
C LEU A 393 0.88 2.81 -8.74
N TYR A 394 2.16 3.05 -9.05
CA TYR A 394 3.21 3.04 -8.05
C TYR A 394 4.13 4.26 -8.15
N VAL A 395 4.69 4.65 -7.01
CA VAL A 395 5.59 5.79 -6.92
C VAL A 395 7.05 5.33 -6.93
N THR A 396 7.94 6.20 -7.41
CA THR A 396 9.34 5.85 -7.61
C THR A 396 10.30 6.85 -6.96
N GLY A 397 11.53 6.39 -6.69
CA GLY A 397 12.61 7.24 -6.19
C GLY A 397 13.81 6.42 -5.73
N ASN A 398 14.98 6.64 -6.32
CA ASN A 398 16.19 5.92 -5.94
C ASN A 398 16.61 6.23 -4.50
N VAL A 399 17.23 5.27 -3.84
CA VAL A 399 17.74 5.41 -2.47
C VAL A 399 19.07 6.18 -2.41
N TYR A 400 19.77 6.29 -3.54
CA TYR A 400 21.10 6.88 -3.67
C TYR A 400 21.08 8.15 -4.53
N PRO A 401 20.94 9.35 -3.95
CA PRO A 401 20.95 10.60 -4.73
C PRO A 401 22.20 10.77 -5.60
N GLU A 402 23.35 10.33 -5.10
CA GLU A 402 24.64 10.42 -5.77
C GLU A 402 24.75 9.60 -7.07
N ILE A 403 23.87 8.61 -7.26
CA ILE A 403 23.90 7.73 -8.43
C ILE A 403 23.43 8.45 -9.70
N GLU A 404 22.48 9.37 -9.60
CA GLU A 404 21.91 10.07 -10.75
C GLU A 404 22.98 10.76 -11.61
N GLN A 405 24.03 11.32 -10.98
CA GLN A 405 25.12 11.99 -11.67
C GLN A 405 26.10 11.03 -12.34
N LEU A 406 26.12 9.76 -11.93
CA LEU A 406 27.06 8.74 -12.38
C LEU A 406 26.45 7.75 -13.36
N LEU A 407 25.15 7.46 -13.21
CA LEU A 407 24.41 6.48 -13.98
C LEU A 407 23.04 7.04 -14.39
N GLU A 408 22.96 7.74 -15.51
CA GLU A 408 21.76 8.40 -16.03
C GLU A 408 20.53 7.46 -16.12
N ARG A 409 20.75 6.15 -16.34
CA ARG A 409 19.68 5.14 -16.37
C ARG A 409 18.88 5.07 -15.07
N TYR A 410 19.46 5.42 -13.92
CA TYR A 410 18.88 5.23 -12.59
C TYR A 410 18.69 6.57 -11.87
N PRO A 411 17.71 7.39 -12.29
CA PRO A 411 17.50 8.70 -11.72
C PRO A 411 17.10 8.62 -10.23
N HIS A 412 17.53 9.59 -9.45
CA HIS A 412 17.11 9.72 -8.05
C HIS A 412 15.64 10.09 -7.95
N ARG A 413 15.18 10.96 -8.84
CA ARG A 413 13.78 11.33 -8.98
C ARG A 413 13.16 10.63 -10.17
N GLY A 414 12.00 9.99 -9.98
CA GLY A 414 11.28 9.30 -11.05
C GLY A 414 9.81 9.73 -11.11
N PRO A 415 9.09 9.29 -12.14
CA PRO A 415 7.66 9.53 -12.30
C PRO A 415 6.85 8.71 -11.30
N ARG A 416 5.58 8.96 -11.21
CA ARG A 416 4.57 8.02 -10.72
C ARG A 416 4.15 7.19 -11.92
N VAL A 417 4.42 5.91 -11.86
CA VAL A 417 4.14 5.01 -12.99
C VAL A 417 2.69 4.58 -12.91
N VAL A 418 1.97 4.75 -14.02
CA VAL A 418 0.53 4.44 -14.10
C VAL A 418 0.34 3.40 -15.19
N PHE A 419 -0.30 2.30 -14.82
CA PHE A 419 -0.72 1.25 -15.73
C PHE A 419 -2.24 1.15 -15.77
N ARG A 420 -2.81 1.25 -16.96
CA ARG A 420 -4.20 0.92 -17.21
C ARG A 420 -4.38 -0.60 -17.25
N ASN A 421 -5.40 -1.10 -16.62
CA ASN A 421 -5.81 -2.49 -16.70
C ASN A 421 -6.70 -2.72 -17.93
N ALA A 422 -6.22 -3.50 -18.87
CA ALA A 422 -6.99 -3.86 -20.07
C ALA A 422 -7.87 -5.09 -19.80
N ASN A 423 -9.02 -4.88 -19.18
CA ASN A 423 -10.07 -5.89 -18.92
C ASN A 423 -9.58 -7.11 -18.09
N GLY A 424 -8.74 -6.92 -17.11
CA GLY A 424 -8.23 -7.96 -16.21
C GLY A 424 -7.18 -8.89 -16.84
N ALA A 425 -6.78 -8.64 -18.09
CA ALA A 425 -5.86 -9.52 -18.80
C ALA A 425 -4.43 -8.98 -18.84
N ARG A 426 -4.26 -7.65 -18.91
CA ARG A 426 -2.98 -7.01 -19.14
C ARG A 426 -2.97 -5.59 -18.63
N PHE A 427 -1.81 -5.16 -18.14
CA PHE A 427 -1.50 -3.78 -17.81
C PHE A 427 -0.80 -3.07 -18.98
N GLU A 428 -1.20 -1.84 -19.27
CA GLU A 428 -0.64 -0.97 -20.30
C GLU A 428 -0.06 0.29 -19.65
N ASP A 429 1.22 0.58 -19.88
CA ASP A 429 1.87 1.79 -19.36
C ASP A 429 1.26 3.03 -20.02
N VAL A 430 0.51 3.80 -19.23
CA VAL A 430 -0.14 5.05 -19.64
C VAL A 430 0.47 6.28 -18.96
N THR A 431 1.62 6.12 -18.29
CA THR A 431 2.30 7.18 -17.54
C THR A 431 2.46 8.47 -18.34
N ALA A 432 2.92 8.37 -19.59
CA ALA A 432 3.21 9.53 -20.43
C ALA A 432 1.98 10.38 -20.78
N VAL A 433 0.79 9.79 -20.71
CA VAL A 433 -0.49 10.44 -21.04
C VAL A 433 -1.35 10.72 -19.81
N SER A 434 -0.87 10.35 -18.60
CA SER A 434 -1.60 10.53 -17.33
C SER A 434 -1.38 11.90 -16.67
N GLY A 435 -0.84 12.88 -17.40
CA GLY A 435 -0.69 14.27 -16.94
C GLY A 435 0.58 14.59 -16.16
N ALA A 436 0.74 15.86 -15.81
CA ALA A 436 1.94 16.36 -15.13
C ALA A 436 2.09 15.79 -13.72
N GLY A 437 1.01 15.49 -13.02
CA GLY A 437 1.05 14.83 -11.71
C GLY A 437 1.72 13.46 -11.75
N ALA A 438 1.57 12.71 -12.83
CA ALA A 438 2.25 11.44 -13.04
C ALA A 438 3.69 11.61 -13.54
N THR A 439 3.92 12.50 -14.50
CA THR A 439 5.21 12.59 -15.22
C THR A 439 6.28 13.45 -14.56
N THR A 440 5.91 14.40 -13.68
CA THR A 440 6.89 15.23 -12.94
C THR A 440 7.73 14.36 -11.99
N PRO A 441 9.06 14.39 -12.10
CA PRO A 441 9.90 13.48 -11.31
C PRO A 441 10.06 13.95 -9.87
N HIS A 442 9.89 13.02 -8.92
CA HIS A 442 10.14 13.20 -7.49
C HIS A 442 10.85 11.96 -6.90
N SER A 443 11.46 12.11 -5.73
CA SER A 443 11.90 10.95 -4.95
C SER A 443 10.80 10.59 -3.94
N SER A 444 9.87 9.76 -4.35
CA SER A 444 8.67 9.42 -3.58
C SER A 444 8.83 8.14 -2.76
N ARG A 445 7.98 7.95 -1.72
CA ARG A 445 7.97 6.75 -0.87
C ARG A 445 6.53 6.27 -0.63
N GLY A 446 5.93 6.64 0.49
CA GLY A 446 4.55 6.27 0.79
C GLY A 446 3.55 6.95 -0.15
N ALA A 447 2.49 6.23 -0.48
CA ALA A 447 1.33 6.75 -1.20
C ALA A 447 0.06 6.22 -0.52
N ALA A 448 -1.01 7.01 -0.51
CA ALA A 448 -2.34 6.59 -0.05
C ALA A 448 -3.40 6.99 -1.09
N PHE A 449 -4.37 6.12 -1.26
CA PHE A 449 -5.39 6.17 -2.30
C PHE A 449 -6.77 6.38 -1.68
N GLY A 450 -7.55 7.32 -2.20
CA GLY A 450 -8.91 7.60 -1.73
C GLY A 450 -9.53 8.79 -2.42
N ASP A 451 -10.84 8.92 -2.31
CA ASP A 451 -11.63 10.01 -2.86
C ASP A 451 -11.65 11.18 -1.86
N ILE A 452 -10.78 12.18 -2.08
CA ILE A 452 -10.50 13.25 -1.12
C ILE A 452 -11.54 14.38 -1.20
N ASP A 453 -12.13 14.59 -2.36
CA ASP A 453 -13.13 15.64 -2.58
C ASP A 453 -14.55 15.11 -2.79
N ASN A 454 -14.75 13.80 -2.58
CA ASN A 454 -16.03 13.08 -2.64
C ASN A 454 -16.72 13.20 -4.02
N ASP A 455 -15.94 13.27 -5.10
CA ASP A 455 -16.45 13.31 -6.47
C ASP A 455 -16.61 11.92 -7.10
N GLY A 456 -16.06 10.89 -6.46
CA GLY A 456 -16.13 9.50 -6.87
C GLY A 456 -14.97 9.02 -7.72
N ASP A 457 -13.92 9.83 -7.84
CA ASP A 457 -12.68 9.47 -8.51
C ASP A 457 -11.58 9.27 -7.46
N THR A 458 -10.73 8.28 -7.64
CA THR A 458 -9.67 8.01 -6.66
C THR A 458 -8.50 8.95 -6.87
N ASP A 459 -8.17 9.74 -5.85
CA ASP A 459 -6.99 10.62 -5.75
C ASP A 459 -5.82 9.90 -5.07
N VAL A 460 -4.62 10.52 -5.11
CA VAL A 460 -3.41 9.95 -4.50
C VAL A 460 -2.63 10.99 -3.71
N VAL A 461 -2.39 10.73 -2.43
CA VAL A 461 -1.45 11.50 -1.60
C VAL A 461 -0.12 10.79 -1.53
N ILE A 462 0.98 11.54 -1.70
CA ILE A 462 2.31 10.95 -1.82
C ILE A 462 3.31 11.69 -0.93
N MET A 463 4.05 10.93 -0.11
CA MET A 463 5.22 11.42 0.60
C MET A 463 6.41 11.52 -0.35
N ASN A 464 6.99 12.71 -0.49
CA ASN A 464 8.21 12.97 -1.24
C ASN A 464 9.38 13.24 -0.28
N MET A 465 10.55 12.70 -0.59
CA MET A 465 11.76 12.83 0.23
C MET A 465 12.32 14.26 0.16
N ASN A 466 12.34 14.97 1.28
CA ASN A 466 12.86 16.34 1.40
C ASN A 466 12.14 17.38 0.51
N GLU A 467 10.93 17.08 0.09
CA GLU A 467 10.05 17.95 -0.68
C GLU A 467 8.66 18.00 -0.01
N PRO A 468 7.79 18.98 -0.33
CA PRO A 468 6.40 18.93 0.09
C PRO A 468 5.71 17.65 -0.43
N PRO A 469 4.71 17.13 0.27
CA PRO A 469 3.92 16.01 -0.24
C PRO A 469 3.15 16.43 -1.48
N SER A 470 2.94 15.50 -2.40
CA SER A 470 2.07 15.69 -3.55
C SER A 470 0.65 15.26 -3.21
N LEU A 471 -0.34 15.97 -3.77
CA LEU A 471 -1.74 15.58 -3.82
C LEU A 471 -2.14 15.51 -5.29
N LEU A 472 -2.18 14.30 -5.83
CA LEU A 472 -2.58 14.06 -7.21
C LEU A 472 -4.10 13.96 -7.27
N ARG A 473 -4.72 14.99 -7.78
CA ARG A 473 -6.14 14.97 -8.09
C ARG A 473 -6.39 14.23 -9.39
N ASN A 474 -7.29 13.26 -9.36
CA ASN A 474 -7.76 12.56 -10.55
C ASN A 474 -8.75 13.44 -11.32
N GLY A 475 -8.38 13.84 -12.53
CA GLY A 475 -9.25 14.58 -13.46
C GLY A 475 -9.90 13.63 -14.46
N TYR A 476 -10.61 12.62 -13.99
CA TYR A 476 -11.34 11.70 -14.85
C TYR A 476 -12.39 12.45 -15.68
N SER A 477 -12.34 12.28 -16.99
CA SER A 477 -13.21 13.01 -17.94
C SER A 477 -14.25 12.13 -18.64
N GLY A 478 -14.38 10.88 -18.18
CA GLY A 478 -15.32 9.90 -18.76
C GLY A 478 -16.73 9.98 -18.14
N GLY A 479 -17.56 9.03 -18.53
CA GLY A 479 -18.96 8.94 -18.08
C GLY A 479 -19.28 7.73 -17.24
N ASN A 480 -18.28 6.93 -16.84
CA ASN A 480 -18.49 5.71 -16.07
C ASN A 480 -19.09 5.99 -14.70
N GLY A 481 -19.87 5.04 -14.20
CA GLY A 481 -20.44 5.08 -12.88
C GLY A 481 -19.48 4.51 -11.84
N TRP A 482 -19.75 4.80 -10.57
CA TRP A 482 -18.98 4.29 -9.44
C TRP A 482 -19.90 4.03 -8.24
N ILE A 483 -19.39 3.31 -7.25
CA ILE A 483 -19.98 3.17 -5.92
C ILE A 483 -18.88 3.04 -4.88
N GLN A 484 -19.07 3.65 -3.73
CA GLN A 484 -18.21 3.43 -2.57
C GLN A 484 -19.02 2.76 -1.45
N VAL A 485 -18.39 1.83 -0.74
CA VAL A 485 -19.00 1.10 0.37
C VAL A 485 -18.24 1.40 1.65
N ALA A 486 -18.92 2.07 2.59
CA ALA A 486 -18.43 2.32 3.94
C ALA A 486 -19.02 1.29 4.89
N LEU A 487 -18.20 0.64 5.70
CA LEU A 487 -18.62 -0.39 6.63
C LEU A 487 -18.71 0.12 8.07
N GLU A 488 -19.66 -0.42 8.84
CA GLU A 488 -19.72 -0.28 10.30
C GLU A 488 -20.00 -1.64 10.92
N GLY A 489 -19.00 -2.25 11.58
CA GLY A 489 -19.14 -3.50 12.30
C GLY A 489 -19.97 -3.36 13.58
N ARG A 490 -20.55 -4.48 14.03
CA ARG A 490 -21.26 -4.61 15.31
C ARG A 490 -20.80 -5.83 16.11
N THR A 491 -20.67 -6.96 15.43
CA THR A 491 -20.01 -8.16 15.94
C THR A 491 -18.55 -8.16 15.54
N SER A 492 -18.28 -7.74 14.32
CA SER A 492 -16.94 -7.40 13.84
C SER A 492 -16.45 -6.09 14.44
N ASN A 493 -15.14 -5.81 14.33
CA ASN A 493 -14.58 -4.51 14.68
C ASN A 493 -15.33 -3.39 13.95
N ARG A 494 -15.47 -2.26 14.61
CA ARG A 494 -16.31 -1.17 14.12
C ARG A 494 -15.87 -0.57 12.79
N SER A 495 -14.58 -0.54 12.51
CA SER A 495 -14.03 -0.05 11.24
C SER A 495 -14.28 -0.99 10.06
N GLY A 496 -14.71 -2.24 10.29
CA GLY A 496 -14.86 -3.26 9.26
C GLY A 496 -13.54 -3.75 8.65
N ILE A 497 -12.41 -3.45 9.30
CA ILE A 497 -11.08 -3.89 8.85
C ILE A 497 -11.01 -5.42 8.83
N GLY A 498 -10.50 -5.96 7.71
CA GLY A 498 -10.49 -7.39 7.42
C GLY A 498 -11.71 -7.88 6.66
N ALA A 499 -12.75 -7.06 6.48
CA ALA A 499 -13.88 -7.42 5.62
C ALA A 499 -13.46 -7.46 4.15
N THR A 500 -14.12 -8.33 3.38
CA THR A 500 -14.06 -8.30 1.91
C THR A 500 -15.42 -7.85 1.38
N VAL A 501 -15.40 -6.77 0.61
CA VAL A 501 -16.57 -6.26 -0.11
C VAL A 501 -16.52 -6.75 -1.54
N ILE A 502 -17.62 -7.32 -2.01
CA ILE A 502 -17.75 -7.83 -3.37
C ILE A 502 -18.93 -7.14 -4.04
N VAL A 503 -18.69 -6.51 -5.17
CA VAL A 503 -19.71 -5.83 -5.97
C VAL A 503 -19.91 -6.59 -7.28
N THR A 504 -21.15 -6.91 -7.60
CA THR A 504 -21.55 -7.49 -8.89
C THR A 504 -22.38 -6.48 -9.66
N ALA A 505 -21.96 -6.13 -10.86
CA ALA A 505 -22.68 -5.21 -11.74
C ALA A 505 -22.63 -5.70 -13.20
N GLY A 506 -23.80 -6.05 -13.77
CA GLY A 506 -23.90 -6.55 -15.14
C GLY A 506 -23.06 -7.80 -15.42
N GLY A 507 -22.95 -8.68 -14.42
CA GLY A 507 -22.18 -9.93 -14.50
C GLY A 507 -20.67 -9.78 -14.23
N VAL A 508 -20.14 -8.57 -14.06
CA VAL A 508 -18.76 -8.33 -13.60
C VAL A 508 -18.75 -8.35 -12.08
N ARG A 509 -17.85 -9.13 -11.52
CA ARG A 509 -17.69 -9.31 -10.06
C ARG A 509 -16.33 -8.77 -9.64
N GLN A 510 -16.30 -7.83 -8.72
CA GLN A 510 -15.09 -7.16 -8.22
C GLN A 510 -14.98 -7.40 -6.71
N ALA A 511 -13.80 -7.69 -6.20
CA ALA A 511 -13.56 -7.82 -4.76
C ALA A 511 -12.55 -6.77 -4.26
N ARG A 512 -12.80 -6.20 -3.08
CA ARG A 512 -11.89 -5.28 -2.37
C ARG A 512 -11.83 -5.66 -0.90
N ALA A 513 -10.62 -5.68 -0.34
CA ALA A 513 -10.42 -5.82 1.10
C ALA A 513 -10.40 -4.46 1.79
N VAL A 514 -10.92 -4.38 3.00
CA VAL A 514 -10.79 -3.21 3.88
C VAL A 514 -9.54 -3.39 4.74
N LEU A 515 -8.50 -2.60 4.47
CA LEU A 515 -7.17 -2.77 5.02
C LEU A 515 -6.79 -1.65 5.99
N SER A 516 -6.12 -1.98 7.08
CA SER A 516 -5.54 -1.01 8.01
C SER A 516 -4.19 -0.46 7.53
N GLN A 517 -3.46 -1.21 6.72
CA GLN A 517 -2.25 -0.75 6.03
C GLN A 517 -2.21 -1.32 4.61
N SER A 518 -1.74 -0.49 3.68
CA SER A 518 -1.55 -0.80 2.26
C SER A 518 -0.35 -0.03 1.72
N SER A 519 -0.12 -0.15 0.41
CA SER A 519 0.88 0.62 -0.32
C SER A 519 2.28 0.45 0.30
N TYR A 520 2.99 1.53 0.62
CA TYR A 520 4.24 1.49 1.36
C TYR A 520 4.10 2.31 2.65
N TYR A 521 4.02 1.61 3.79
CA TYR A 521 3.91 2.23 5.11
C TYR A 521 2.67 3.12 5.31
N SER A 522 1.65 2.99 4.46
CA SER A 522 0.57 3.94 4.32
C SER A 522 -0.79 3.33 4.68
N HIS A 523 -1.80 4.18 4.78
CA HIS A 523 -3.18 3.79 5.03
C HIS A 523 -4.09 4.50 4.02
N ASP A 524 -4.86 3.71 3.26
CA ASP A 524 -5.82 4.20 2.27
C ASP A 524 -7.18 4.51 2.90
N ASP A 525 -8.06 5.13 2.13
CA ASP A 525 -9.47 5.26 2.49
C ASP A 525 -10.09 3.90 2.80
N LEU A 526 -10.78 3.79 3.93
CA LEU A 526 -11.48 2.56 4.33
C LEU A 526 -12.73 2.29 3.49
N ARG A 527 -13.23 3.26 2.74
CA ARG A 527 -14.34 3.07 1.80
C ARG A 527 -13.88 2.25 0.61
N ALA A 528 -14.46 1.07 0.41
CA ALA A 528 -14.16 0.24 -0.75
C ALA A 528 -14.76 0.87 -2.02
N HIS A 529 -13.92 1.24 -2.98
CA HIS A 529 -14.31 1.88 -4.24
C HIS A 529 -14.45 0.86 -5.37
N PHE A 530 -15.50 1.03 -6.19
CA PHE A 530 -15.80 0.17 -7.35
C PHE A 530 -16.28 0.99 -8.53
N GLY A 531 -15.60 0.90 -9.67
CA GLY A 531 -16.09 1.39 -10.93
C GLY A 531 -17.19 0.49 -11.51
N LEU A 532 -18.15 1.09 -12.17
CA LEU A 532 -19.32 0.40 -12.72
C LEU A 532 -19.36 0.42 -14.25
N GLY A 533 -18.37 1.03 -14.90
CA GLY A 533 -18.42 1.29 -16.33
C GLY A 533 -19.67 2.12 -16.69
N SER A 534 -20.33 1.78 -17.78
CA SER A 534 -21.54 2.48 -18.23
C SER A 534 -22.80 2.21 -17.39
N ARG A 535 -22.70 1.45 -16.31
CA ARG A 535 -23.84 1.06 -15.48
C ARG A 535 -24.16 2.11 -14.42
N SER A 536 -25.45 2.29 -14.14
CA SER A 536 -25.94 3.20 -13.09
C SER A 536 -26.33 2.49 -11.80
N ARG A 537 -26.28 1.13 -11.78
CA ARG A 537 -26.71 0.30 -10.65
C ARG A 537 -25.81 -0.90 -10.45
N VAL A 538 -25.76 -1.35 -9.23
CA VAL A 538 -25.14 -2.60 -8.77
C VAL A 538 -26.23 -3.65 -8.60
N ASP A 539 -26.02 -4.85 -9.12
CA ASP A 539 -26.94 -5.97 -8.99
C ASP A 539 -26.92 -6.51 -7.55
N GLU A 540 -25.71 -6.70 -6.99
CA GLU A 540 -25.50 -7.19 -5.62
C GLU A 540 -24.24 -6.58 -5.00
N ILE A 541 -24.31 -6.24 -3.71
CA ILE A 541 -23.17 -5.98 -2.83
C ILE A 541 -23.16 -7.10 -1.79
N GLU A 542 -22.11 -7.92 -1.77
CA GLU A 542 -21.84 -8.91 -0.74
C GLU A 542 -20.73 -8.39 0.19
N VAL A 543 -20.98 -8.37 1.48
CA VAL A 543 -19.97 -8.08 2.50
C VAL A 543 -19.68 -9.35 3.28
N ARG A 544 -18.44 -9.79 3.26
CA ARG A 544 -17.91 -10.84 4.11
C ARG A 544 -17.23 -10.21 5.30
N TRP A 545 -17.88 -10.25 6.43
CA TRP A 545 -17.41 -9.63 7.67
C TRP A 545 -16.33 -10.46 8.36
N PRO A 546 -15.40 -9.85 9.12
CA PRO A 546 -14.42 -10.58 9.95
C PRO A 546 -15.04 -11.58 10.91
N SER A 547 -16.23 -11.29 11.43
CA SER A 547 -17.02 -12.23 12.27
C SER A 547 -17.35 -13.56 11.57
N GLY A 548 -17.21 -13.62 10.24
CA GLY A 548 -17.63 -14.74 9.39
C GLY A 548 -19.06 -14.61 8.86
N GLN A 549 -19.79 -13.56 9.23
CA GLN A 549 -21.11 -13.26 8.68
C GLN A 549 -20.98 -12.81 7.22
N VAL A 550 -21.99 -13.16 6.40
CA VAL A 550 -22.13 -12.70 5.01
C VAL A 550 -23.44 -11.94 4.88
N GLN A 551 -23.37 -10.68 4.49
CA GLN A 551 -24.53 -9.80 4.31
C GLN A 551 -24.63 -9.38 2.85
N ARG A 552 -25.88 -9.31 2.30
CA ARG A 552 -26.11 -8.94 0.91
C ARG A 552 -27.15 -7.85 0.76
N LEU A 553 -26.87 -6.94 -0.17
CA LEU A 553 -27.78 -5.89 -0.61
C LEU A 553 -27.96 -6.03 -2.13
N GLU A 554 -29.18 -5.93 -2.60
CA GLU A 554 -29.51 -6.06 -4.02
C GLU A 554 -30.00 -4.75 -4.62
N ASN A 555 -29.80 -4.55 -5.93
CA ASN A 555 -30.38 -3.46 -6.72
C ASN A 555 -30.00 -2.06 -6.19
N VAL A 556 -28.73 -1.84 -5.85
CA VAL A 556 -28.24 -0.58 -5.28
C VAL A 556 -27.91 0.42 -6.40
N GLU A 557 -28.38 1.66 -6.27
CA GLU A 557 -28.00 2.75 -7.19
C GLU A 557 -26.54 3.16 -7.02
N GLY A 558 -25.85 3.41 -8.13
CA GLY A 558 -24.46 3.92 -8.14
C GLY A 558 -24.35 5.42 -7.88
N ARG A 559 -23.15 5.97 -8.07
CA ARG A 559 -22.73 7.36 -7.87
C ARG A 559 -23.05 7.88 -6.46
N LYS A 560 -22.74 7.07 -5.45
CA LYS A 560 -22.90 7.43 -4.03
C LYS A 560 -22.05 6.57 -3.12
N VAL A 561 -21.84 7.04 -1.92
CA VAL A 561 -21.35 6.27 -0.79
C VAL A 561 -22.54 5.52 -0.15
N VAL A 562 -22.40 4.21 -0.01
CA VAL A 562 -23.38 3.35 0.68
C VAL A 562 -22.79 2.90 2.01
N LYS A 563 -23.40 3.32 3.10
CA LYS A 563 -23.04 2.83 4.43
C LYS A 563 -23.76 1.50 4.71
N ILE A 564 -22.99 0.46 4.98
CA ILE A 564 -23.51 -0.86 5.36
C ILE A 564 -23.12 -1.12 6.82
N VAL A 565 -24.14 -1.33 7.65
CA VAL A 565 -23.97 -1.67 9.06
C VAL A 565 -24.19 -3.18 9.20
N GLU A 566 -23.27 -3.85 9.89
CA GLU A 566 -23.36 -5.30 10.12
C GLU A 566 -24.68 -5.65 10.82
N GLU A 567 -25.41 -6.65 10.31
CA GLU A 567 -26.62 -7.16 10.92
C GLU A 567 -26.30 -7.90 12.24
N LYS A 568 -27.27 -7.96 13.16
CA LYS A 568 -27.08 -8.63 14.46
C LYS A 568 -27.28 -10.13 14.35
#